data_92b36671036f9528a2bd31a9872cd6d9
#
_entry.id   92b36671036f9528a2bd31a9872cd6d9
#
_cell.length_a   1.000
_cell.length_b   1.000
_cell.length_c   1.000
_cell.angle_alpha   90.00
_cell.angle_beta   90.00
_cell.angle_gamma   90.00
#
_symmetry.space_group_name_H-M   'P 1'
#
loop_
_entity.id
_entity.type
_entity.pdbx_description
1 polymer ?
#
loop_
_entity_poly.entity_id
_entity_poly.type
_entity_poly.pdbx_seq_one_letter_code
_entity_poly.pdbx_strand_id
1 'polypeptide(L)'
;GFLISLFFLAIMLPGFFLSPIIRRLRSNVNLISLVMICAGLLFIGLFKAHFWLIAGCTLVGLGYGIIQPIVYDKAAAAAPPQLATLALSVVMSVNYLAIVLCPFIIDLLRNILHMQGERFPFILSAGLAFVAVLLTWRYRNSYAFGLDKSYYRQ
;
A
#
# COMPACT_ATOMS: atom_id res chain seq x y z
N GLY A 1 -2.98 6.39 20.58
CA GLY A 1 -3.32 5.00 20.75
C GLY A 1 -4.40 4.49 19.79
N PHE A 2 -5.66 4.93 19.93
CA PHE A 2 -6.81 4.34 19.23
C PHE A 2 -6.67 4.25 17.69
N LEU A 3 -6.27 5.31 17.02
CA LEU A 3 -6.09 5.33 15.54
C LEU A 3 -5.02 4.36 15.08
N ILE A 4 -3.93 4.21 15.85
CA ILE A 4 -2.85 3.27 15.54
C ILE A 4 -3.36 1.83 15.68
N SER A 5 -4.07 1.52 16.75
CA SER A 5 -4.66 0.19 16.95
C SER A 5 -5.68 -0.16 15.87
N LEU A 6 -6.52 0.81 15.49
CA LEU A 6 -7.49 0.66 14.39
C LEU A 6 -6.79 0.40 13.05
N PHE A 7 -5.70 1.12 12.77
CA PHE A 7 -4.91 0.94 11.56
C PHE A 7 -4.32 -0.49 11.46
N PHE A 8 -3.70 -0.97 12.56
CA PHE A 8 -3.17 -2.35 12.59
C PHE A 8 -4.26 -3.41 12.49
N LEU A 9 -5.42 -3.19 13.13
CA LEU A 9 -6.58 -4.07 12.97
C LEU A 9 -7.06 -4.10 11.52
N ALA A 10 -7.12 -2.94 10.87
CA ALA A 10 -7.52 -2.83 9.46
C ALA A 10 -6.52 -3.52 8.51
N ILE A 11 -5.22 -3.52 8.82
CA ILE A 11 -4.21 -4.27 8.05
C ILE A 11 -4.41 -5.79 8.21
N MET A 12 -4.73 -6.23 9.43
CA MET A 12 -4.85 -7.66 9.74
C MET A 12 -6.10 -8.31 9.12
N LEU A 13 -7.23 -7.57 9.08
CA LEU A 13 -8.51 -8.09 8.59
C LEU A 13 -8.45 -8.69 7.18
N PRO A 14 -7.88 -8.02 6.16
CA PRO A 14 -7.82 -8.59 4.81
C PRO A 14 -6.99 -9.86 4.73
N GLY A 15 -6.01 -10.05 5.63
CA GLY A 15 -5.19 -11.26 5.68
C GLY A 15 -5.99 -12.54 5.83
N PHE A 16 -7.08 -12.50 6.63
CA PHE A 16 -7.97 -13.65 6.80
C PHE A 16 -8.86 -13.94 5.58
N PHE A 17 -9.15 -12.92 4.78
CA PHE A 17 -10.06 -13.00 3.63
C PHE A 17 -9.33 -12.79 2.30
N LEU A 18 -8.00 -12.93 2.27
CA LEU A 18 -7.20 -12.62 1.09
C LEU A 18 -7.58 -13.50 -0.11
N SER A 19 -7.78 -14.81 0.11
CA SER A 19 -8.14 -15.76 -0.95
C SER A 19 -9.46 -15.40 -1.65
N PRO A 20 -10.60 -15.20 -0.95
CA PRO A 20 -11.84 -14.77 -1.60
C PRO A 20 -11.74 -13.37 -2.23
N ILE A 21 -10.97 -12.45 -1.65
CA ILE A 21 -10.74 -11.11 -2.21
C ILE A 21 -10.03 -11.22 -3.56
N ILE A 22 -8.94 -11.99 -3.65
CA ILE A 22 -8.19 -12.20 -4.89
C ILE A 22 -9.09 -12.87 -5.94
N ARG A 23 -9.84 -13.91 -5.57
CA ARG A 23 -10.74 -14.63 -6.49
C ARG A 23 -11.82 -13.70 -7.07
N ARG A 24 -12.36 -12.78 -6.30
CA ARG A 24 -13.41 -11.86 -6.71
C ARG A 24 -12.89 -10.68 -7.54
N LEU A 25 -11.77 -10.08 -7.13
CA LEU A 25 -11.22 -8.88 -7.74
C LEU A 25 -10.24 -9.17 -8.88
N ARG A 26 -9.66 -10.36 -8.92
CA ARG A 26 -8.73 -10.83 -9.98
C ARG A 26 -7.62 -9.81 -10.30
N SER A 27 -7.47 -9.41 -11.57
CA SER A 27 -6.43 -8.46 -11.99
C SER A 27 -6.57 -7.05 -11.41
N ASN A 28 -7.73 -6.70 -10.85
CA ASN A 28 -8.00 -5.37 -10.31
C ASN A 28 -7.65 -5.24 -8.81
N VAL A 29 -7.20 -6.32 -8.15
CA VAL A 29 -6.87 -6.29 -6.71
C VAL A 29 -5.89 -5.19 -6.37
N ASN A 30 -4.77 -5.09 -7.09
CA ASN A 30 -3.76 -4.07 -6.85
C ASN A 30 -4.29 -2.66 -7.08
N LEU A 31 -5.09 -2.48 -8.15
CA LEU A 31 -5.70 -1.18 -8.45
C LEU A 31 -6.65 -0.74 -7.35
N ILE A 32 -7.55 -1.62 -6.91
CA ILE A 32 -8.52 -1.33 -5.86
C ILE A 32 -7.82 -1.03 -4.54
N SER A 33 -6.79 -1.81 -4.17
CA SER A 33 -6.00 -1.57 -2.95
C SER A 33 -5.30 -0.22 -2.98
N LEU A 34 -4.69 0.17 -4.10
CA LEU A 34 -4.04 1.47 -4.27
C LEU A 34 -5.04 2.63 -4.26
N VAL A 35 -6.22 2.45 -4.86
CA VAL A 35 -7.31 3.45 -4.80
C VAL A 35 -7.79 3.63 -3.36
N MET A 36 -7.94 2.55 -2.58
CA MET A 36 -8.30 2.64 -1.16
C MET A 36 -7.23 3.40 -0.36
N ILE A 37 -5.94 3.11 -0.59
CA ILE A 37 -4.83 3.82 0.06
C ILE A 37 -4.86 5.31 -0.32
N CYS A 38 -4.98 5.63 -1.60
CA CYS A 38 -5.04 7.01 -2.09
C CYS A 38 -6.22 7.77 -1.48
N ALA A 39 -7.42 7.21 -1.52
CA ALA A 39 -8.62 7.82 -0.93
C ALA A 39 -8.48 8.01 0.58
N GLY A 40 -7.95 7.01 1.29
CA GLY A 40 -7.71 7.11 2.73
C GLY A 40 -6.71 8.21 3.10
N LEU A 41 -5.61 8.34 2.35
CA LEU A 41 -4.63 9.41 2.54
C LEU A 41 -5.22 10.80 2.25
N LEU A 42 -6.07 10.92 1.22
CA LEU A 42 -6.80 12.16 0.93
C LEU A 42 -7.77 12.51 2.06
N PHE A 43 -8.50 11.54 2.63
CA PHE A 43 -9.38 11.81 3.78
C PHE A 43 -8.60 12.34 4.98
N ILE A 44 -7.45 11.76 5.30
CA ILE A 44 -6.58 12.23 6.39
C ILE A 44 -6.00 13.60 6.07
N GLY A 45 -5.58 13.83 4.82
CA GLY A 45 -4.93 15.07 4.41
C GLY A 45 -5.88 16.27 4.31
N LEU A 46 -7.10 16.08 3.82
CA LEU A 46 -8.03 17.16 3.50
C LEU A 46 -9.03 17.47 4.62
N PHE A 47 -9.51 16.44 5.33
CA PHE A 47 -10.58 16.63 6.31
C PHE A 47 -10.06 16.69 7.76
N LYS A 48 -10.65 17.58 8.58
CA LYS A 48 -10.25 17.78 9.99
C LYS A 48 -11.09 16.97 10.99
N ALA A 49 -12.29 16.55 10.59
CA ALA A 49 -13.20 15.86 11.49
C ALA A 49 -12.68 14.45 11.83
N HIS A 50 -12.81 14.05 13.09
CA HIS A 50 -12.35 12.75 13.59
C HIS A 50 -12.92 11.56 12.82
N PHE A 51 -14.15 11.67 12.33
CA PHE A 51 -14.78 10.64 11.51
C PHE A 51 -13.99 10.35 10.23
N TRP A 52 -13.53 11.37 9.52
CA TRP A 52 -12.74 11.21 8.29
C TRP A 52 -11.33 10.68 8.57
N LEU A 53 -10.76 11.03 9.73
CA LEU A 53 -9.48 10.42 10.16
C LEU A 53 -9.63 8.92 10.41
N ILE A 54 -10.69 8.50 11.10
CA ILE A 54 -10.99 7.09 11.34
C ILE A 54 -11.22 6.36 10.01
N ALA A 55 -12.07 6.90 9.14
CA ALA A 55 -12.36 6.32 7.83
C ALA A 55 -11.09 6.25 6.96
N GLY A 56 -10.27 7.30 6.95
CA GLY A 56 -9.01 7.35 6.22
C GLY A 56 -8.02 6.30 6.71
N CYS A 57 -7.78 6.20 8.03
CA CYS A 57 -6.91 5.18 8.62
C CYS A 57 -7.39 3.75 8.29
N THR A 58 -8.69 3.52 8.34
CA THR A 58 -9.28 2.21 8.01
C THR A 58 -9.05 1.86 6.54
N LEU A 59 -9.32 2.80 5.62
CA LEU A 59 -9.10 2.59 4.18
C LEU A 59 -7.64 2.33 3.83
N VAL A 60 -6.72 3.11 4.40
CA VAL A 60 -5.27 2.88 4.20
C VAL A 60 -4.87 1.52 4.73
N GLY A 61 -5.32 1.17 5.95
CA GLY A 61 -5.03 -0.13 6.57
C GLY A 61 -5.53 -1.31 5.75
N LEU A 62 -6.79 -1.26 5.28
CA LEU A 62 -7.38 -2.30 4.43
C LEU A 62 -6.63 -2.42 3.10
N GLY A 63 -6.35 -1.31 2.43
CA GLY A 63 -5.62 -1.32 1.16
C GLY A 63 -4.22 -1.89 1.31
N TYR A 64 -3.48 -1.48 2.36
CA TYR A 64 -2.14 -1.97 2.65
C TYR A 64 -2.15 -3.47 3.04
N GLY A 65 -3.13 -3.90 3.84
CA GLY A 65 -3.31 -5.30 4.23
C GLY A 65 -3.62 -6.25 3.08
N ILE A 66 -4.14 -5.74 1.97
CA ILE A 66 -4.33 -6.53 0.74
C ILE A 66 -3.06 -6.55 -0.12
N ILE A 67 -2.43 -5.40 -0.36
CA ILE A 67 -1.33 -5.29 -1.31
C ILE A 67 -0.02 -5.90 -0.80
N GLN A 68 0.25 -5.78 0.50
CA GLN A 68 1.51 -6.23 1.10
C GLN A 68 1.75 -7.73 0.94
N PRO A 69 0.83 -8.64 1.31
CA PRO A 69 1.04 -10.07 1.12
C PRO A 69 1.18 -10.44 -0.36
N ILE A 70 0.46 -9.77 -1.25
CA ILE A 70 0.57 -10.01 -2.70
C ILE A 70 1.97 -9.65 -3.22
N VAL A 71 2.55 -8.55 -2.76
CA VAL A 71 3.90 -8.13 -3.14
C VAL A 71 4.94 -9.15 -2.66
N TYR A 72 4.81 -9.63 -1.44
CA TYR A 72 5.73 -10.62 -0.88
C TYR A 72 5.64 -11.97 -1.61
N ASP A 73 4.44 -12.41 -1.91
CA ASP A 73 4.21 -13.66 -2.63
C ASP A 73 4.76 -13.59 -4.07
N LYS A 74 4.54 -12.46 -4.76
CA LYS A 74 5.17 -12.22 -6.07
C LYS A 74 6.69 -12.20 -6.01
N ALA A 75 7.27 -11.60 -4.97
CA ALA A 75 8.72 -11.57 -4.80
C ALA A 75 9.29 -12.98 -4.61
N ALA A 76 8.62 -13.80 -3.81
CA ALA A 76 9.00 -15.21 -3.62
C ALA A 76 8.84 -16.02 -4.91
N ALA A 77 7.74 -15.81 -5.65
CA ALA A 77 7.45 -16.54 -6.89
C ALA A 77 8.36 -16.11 -8.07
N ALA A 78 8.91 -14.90 -8.04
CA ALA A 78 9.83 -14.40 -9.07
C ALA A 78 11.23 -15.03 -9.00
N ALA A 79 11.61 -15.62 -7.86
CA ALA A 79 12.90 -16.25 -7.65
C ALA A 79 12.83 -17.76 -7.82
N PRO A 80 13.94 -18.43 -8.18
CA PRO A 80 14.04 -19.90 -8.12
C PRO A 80 13.69 -20.41 -6.72
N PRO A 81 13.08 -21.60 -6.56
CA PRO A 81 12.62 -22.10 -5.26
C PRO A 81 13.67 -22.09 -4.16
N GLN A 82 14.95 -22.31 -4.51
CA GLN A 82 16.08 -22.31 -3.57
C GLN A 82 16.41 -20.90 -3.05
N LEU A 83 16.05 -19.85 -3.80
CA LEU A 83 16.35 -18.44 -3.50
C LEU A 83 15.11 -17.65 -3.09
N ALA A 84 13.94 -18.26 -3.00
CA ALA A 84 12.68 -17.61 -2.65
C ALA A 84 12.74 -16.88 -1.29
N THR A 85 13.34 -17.52 -0.29
CA THR A 85 13.53 -16.92 1.04
C THR A 85 14.47 -15.71 0.99
N LEU A 86 15.54 -15.79 0.20
CA LEU A 86 16.47 -14.67 0.02
C LEU A 86 15.75 -13.49 -0.66
N ALA A 87 14.99 -13.74 -1.73
CA ALA A 87 14.23 -12.71 -2.43
C ALA A 87 13.24 -12.01 -1.49
N LEU A 88 12.52 -12.78 -0.67
CA LEU A 88 11.61 -12.25 0.33
C LEU A 88 12.35 -11.38 1.36
N SER A 89 13.50 -11.85 1.86
CA SER A 89 14.31 -11.11 2.83
C SER A 89 14.81 -9.78 2.26
N VAL A 90 15.22 -9.75 1.00
CA VAL A 90 15.65 -8.51 0.32
C VAL A 90 14.49 -7.52 0.22
N VAL A 91 13.30 -7.97 -0.23
CA VAL A 91 12.12 -7.10 -0.34
C VAL A 91 11.69 -6.57 1.01
N MET A 92 11.69 -7.40 2.05
CA MET A 92 11.41 -6.95 3.43
C MET A 92 12.43 -5.94 3.92
N SER A 93 13.73 -6.18 3.69
CA SER A 93 14.79 -5.25 4.09
C SER A 93 14.65 -3.88 3.41
N VAL A 94 14.36 -3.85 2.12
CA VAL A 94 14.09 -2.61 1.38
C VAL A 94 12.85 -1.91 1.93
N ASN A 95 11.78 -2.65 2.27
CA ASN A 95 10.58 -2.08 2.87
C ASN A 95 10.87 -1.43 4.23
N TYR A 96 11.61 -2.11 5.11
CA TYR A 96 11.99 -1.54 6.41
C TYR A 96 12.93 -0.34 6.28
N LEU A 97 13.88 -0.40 5.34
CA LEU A 97 14.75 0.73 5.04
C LEU A 97 13.94 1.95 4.57
N ALA A 98 12.95 1.74 3.70
CA ALA A 98 12.05 2.79 3.25
C ALA A 98 11.25 3.41 4.41
N ILE A 99 10.77 2.61 5.37
CA ILE A 99 10.07 3.10 6.56
C ILE A 99 11.00 4.00 7.40
N VAL A 100 12.26 3.59 7.62
CA VAL A 100 13.24 4.37 8.38
C VAL A 100 13.61 5.67 7.66
N LEU A 101 13.77 5.64 6.34
CA LEU A 101 14.15 6.81 5.53
C LEU A 101 12.97 7.78 5.30
N CYS A 102 11.74 7.31 5.38
CA CYS A 102 10.53 8.08 5.07
C CYS A 102 10.46 9.43 5.83
N PRO A 103 10.66 9.51 7.16
CA PRO A 103 10.64 10.79 7.89
C PRO A 103 11.68 11.77 7.37
N PHE A 104 12.89 11.32 7.10
CA PHE A 104 13.99 12.17 6.61
C PHE A 104 13.69 12.72 5.21
N ILE A 105 13.13 11.89 4.33
CA ILE A 105 12.74 12.33 2.98
C ILE A 105 11.61 13.35 3.06
N ILE A 106 10.62 13.11 3.93
CA ILE A 106 9.49 14.05 4.12
C ILE A 106 9.98 15.38 4.67
N ASP A 107 10.89 15.38 5.66
CA ASP A 107 11.43 16.61 6.24
C ASP A 107 12.28 17.37 5.21
N LEU A 108 13.08 16.67 4.40
CA LEU A 108 13.85 17.27 3.31
C LEU A 108 12.91 17.95 2.30
N LEU A 109 11.86 17.25 1.86
CA LEU A 109 10.89 17.80 0.91
C LEU A 109 10.10 18.97 1.50
N ARG A 110 9.73 18.92 2.78
CA ARG A 110 9.09 20.01 3.50
C ARG A 110 9.96 21.27 3.48
N ASN A 111 11.26 21.13 3.74
CA ASN A 111 12.20 22.24 3.73
C ASN A 111 12.38 22.82 2.33
N ILE A 112 12.52 21.98 1.30
CA ILE A 112 12.69 22.42 -0.09
C ILE A 112 11.45 23.13 -0.61
N LEU A 113 10.26 22.61 -0.30
CA LEU A 113 8.99 23.17 -0.76
C LEU A 113 8.46 24.30 0.12
N HIS A 114 9.16 24.65 1.22
CA HIS A 114 8.73 25.65 2.22
C HIS A 114 7.31 25.42 2.76
N MET A 115 6.84 24.15 2.77
CA MET A 115 5.52 23.76 3.23
C MET A 115 5.57 23.30 4.69
N GLN A 116 5.05 24.09 5.63
CA GLN A 116 5.11 23.78 7.07
C GLN A 116 3.83 23.13 7.63
N GLY A 117 2.91 22.66 6.78
CA GLY A 117 1.66 22.04 7.22
C GLY A 117 1.86 20.65 7.82
N GLU A 118 1.26 20.35 8.99
CA GLU A 118 1.28 19.01 9.61
C GLU A 118 0.69 17.92 8.71
N ARG A 119 -0.13 18.28 7.72
CA ARG A 119 -0.81 17.38 6.78
C ARG A 119 -0.06 17.16 5.48
N PHE A 120 1.03 17.91 5.28
CA PHE A 120 1.88 17.79 4.09
C PHE A 120 2.28 16.35 3.77
N PRO A 121 2.72 15.52 4.75
CA PRO A 121 3.09 14.14 4.49
C PRO A 121 1.97 13.31 3.86
N PHE A 122 0.74 13.49 4.32
CA PHE A 122 -0.42 12.75 3.82
C PHE A 122 -0.81 13.17 2.41
N ILE A 123 -0.76 14.47 2.11
CA ILE A 123 -1.05 15.00 0.77
C ILE A 123 0.03 14.55 -0.23
N LEU A 124 1.30 14.62 0.17
CA LEU A 124 2.43 14.14 -0.65
C LEU A 124 2.29 12.64 -0.94
N SER A 125 2.03 11.83 0.10
CA SER A 125 1.83 10.40 -0.04
C SER A 125 0.60 10.06 -0.88
N ALA A 126 -0.48 10.84 -0.77
CA ALA A 126 -1.66 10.70 -1.63
C ALA A 126 -1.33 10.98 -3.10
N GLY A 127 -0.51 11.99 -3.39
CA GLY A 127 -0.02 12.28 -4.73
C GLY A 127 0.80 11.12 -5.31
N LEU A 128 1.72 10.58 -4.54
CA LEU A 128 2.51 9.40 -4.95
C LEU A 128 1.63 8.16 -5.15
N ALA A 129 0.66 7.93 -4.26
CA ALA A 129 -0.31 6.84 -4.39
C ALA A 129 -1.17 7.02 -5.66
N PHE A 130 -1.56 8.26 -5.99
CA PHE A 130 -2.31 8.56 -7.21
C PHE A 130 -1.50 8.23 -8.47
N VAL A 131 -0.22 8.59 -8.52
CA VAL A 131 0.69 8.19 -9.61
C VAL A 131 0.78 6.67 -9.71
N ALA A 132 0.91 5.96 -8.57
CA ALA A 132 0.91 4.50 -8.55
C ALA A 132 -0.41 3.89 -9.07
N VAL A 133 -1.56 4.51 -8.75
CA VAL A 133 -2.88 4.11 -9.30
C VAL A 133 -2.88 4.24 -10.83
N LEU A 134 -2.42 5.37 -11.38
CA LEU A 134 -2.36 5.59 -12.82
C LEU A 134 -1.43 4.58 -13.52
N LEU A 135 -0.26 4.33 -12.96
CA LEU A 135 0.68 3.33 -13.48
C LEU A 135 0.07 1.92 -13.45
N THR A 136 -0.55 1.55 -12.34
CA THR A 136 -1.21 0.25 -12.20
C THR A 136 -2.38 0.10 -13.15
N TRP A 137 -3.17 1.14 -13.36
CA TRP A 137 -4.27 1.15 -14.33
C TRP A 137 -3.75 0.98 -15.76
N ARG A 138 -2.67 1.68 -16.12
CA ARG A 138 -2.06 1.64 -17.47
C ARG A 138 -1.39 0.30 -17.75
N TYR A 139 -0.72 -0.28 -16.74
CA TYR A 139 0.09 -1.48 -16.86
C TYR A 139 -0.50 -2.70 -16.12
N ARG A 140 -1.80 -2.73 -15.89
CA ARG A 140 -2.49 -3.78 -15.11
C ARG A 140 -2.27 -5.21 -15.61
N ASN A 141 -1.92 -5.38 -16.89
CA ASN A 141 -1.64 -6.68 -17.51
C ASN A 141 -0.16 -7.10 -17.38
N SER A 142 0.69 -6.25 -16.83
CA SER A 142 2.09 -6.56 -16.58
C SER A 142 2.24 -7.34 -15.26
N TYR A 143 3.22 -8.25 -15.21
CA TYR A 143 3.54 -9.00 -13.98
C TYR A 143 3.82 -8.09 -12.78
N ALA A 144 4.48 -6.96 -13.00
CA ALA A 144 4.82 -6.02 -11.92
C ALA A 144 3.58 -5.39 -11.27
N PHE A 145 2.59 -4.96 -12.07
CA PHE A 145 1.44 -4.17 -11.61
C PHE A 145 0.14 -4.97 -11.51
N GLY A 146 0.00 -6.05 -12.28
CA GLY A 146 -1.16 -6.94 -12.29
C GLY A 146 -0.92 -8.26 -11.57
N LEU A 147 -1.94 -9.12 -11.52
CA LEU A 147 -1.81 -10.52 -11.15
C LEU A 147 -1.87 -11.37 -12.42
N ASP A 148 -0.93 -12.28 -12.59
CA ASP A 148 -0.93 -13.21 -13.71
C ASP A 148 -2.11 -14.18 -13.61
N LYS A 149 -2.57 -14.71 -14.77
CA LYS A 149 -3.69 -15.66 -14.86
C LYS A 149 -3.42 -16.96 -14.08
N SER A 150 -2.18 -17.36 -13.93
CA SER A 150 -1.77 -18.52 -13.11
C SER A 150 -2.13 -18.37 -11.63
N TYR A 151 -2.18 -17.14 -11.12
CA TYR A 151 -2.49 -16.84 -9.73
C TYR A 151 -3.95 -17.11 -9.35
N TYR A 152 -4.86 -17.19 -10.33
CA TYR A 152 -6.29 -17.45 -10.10
C TYR A 152 -6.69 -18.91 -10.19
N ARG A 153 -5.76 -19.78 -10.61
CA ARG A 153 -6.03 -21.20 -10.86
C ARG A 153 -5.67 -22.11 -9.70
N GLN A 154 -5.14 -21.57 -8.62
CA GLN A 154 -4.84 -22.32 -7.39
C GLN A 154 -6.02 -22.41 -6.44
#